data_3d15c5b075ce1dae0f18ffe288c3dcf9
#
_entry.id   3d15c5b075ce1dae0f18ffe288c3dcf9
#
_cell.length_a   1.000
_cell.length_b   1.000
_cell.length_c   1.000
_cell.angle_alpha   90.00
_cell.angle_beta   90.00
_cell.angle_gamma   90.00
#
_symmetry.space_group_name_H-M   'P 1'
#
loop_
_entity.id
_entity.type
_entity.pdbx_description
1 polymer ?
#
loop_
_entity_poly.entity_id
_entity_poly.type
_entity_poly.pdbx_seq_one_letter_code
_entity_poly.pdbx_strand_id
1 'polypeptide(L)'
;GMLPVSIGPSQSSILVPVGGVSSFKLCHGVLLHSAPRTAMSGTLWIVKTTLPGEMNEAEVGMWCQSIIESNLAACVDMKRVNSVFRWEGEIQNASEWDIQMKTSESSKNELISKIKSEHPYDVPQIVWWSVVSTVEYYNWVQG
;
A
#
# COMPACT_ATOMS: atom_id res chain seq x y z
N GLY A 1 15.92 7.99 1.96
CA GLY A 1 15.65 7.55 2.10
C GLY A 1 15.48 6.65 2.00
N MET A 2 15.42 6.69 1.99
CA MET A 2 14.93 6.11 2.19
C MET A 2 15.04 5.04 2.08
N LEU A 3 15.12 4.93 2.02
CA LEU A 3 15.10 4.08 1.96
C LEU A 3 14.92 3.16 1.58
N PRO A 4 14.86 3.08 1.60
CA PRO A 4 14.68 2.23 1.26
C PRO A 4 14.33 1.46 0.72
N VAL A 5 14.20 1.76 0.28
CA VAL A 5 13.72 1.22 -0.11
C VAL A 5 13.86 0.31 -0.69
N SER A 6 14.14 0.42 -1.12
CA SER A 6 14.09 -0.37 -1.69
C SER A 6 14.32 -1.46 -1.45
N ILE A 7 14.57 -1.61 -0.98
CA ILE A 7 14.74 -2.56 -0.65
C ILE A 7 13.94 -3.38 -0.49
N GLY A 8 13.49 -3.04 -0.41
CA GLY A 8 12.58 -3.69 -0.09
C GLY A 8 12.32 -4.83 -0.65
N PRO A 9 12.04 -4.82 -1.21
CA PRO A 9 11.54 -5.97 -1.58
C PRO A 9 12.53 -6.76 -2.18
N SER A 10 13.17 -6.47 -2.42
CA SER A 10 13.75 -7.31 -2.92
C SER A 10 14.33 -8.19 -2.29
N GLN A 11 14.58 -8.04 -1.68
CA GLN A 11 14.87 -8.82 -1.06
C GLN A 11 14.33 -9.79 -0.74
N SER A 12 14.32 -9.43 -1.03
CA SER A 12 13.81 -10.32 -0.87
C SER A 12 13.61 -11.24 -0.91
N SER A 13 13.80 -10.95 -0.84
CA SER A 13 13.48 -11.76 -0.85
C SER A 13 13.26 -12.56 -0.72
N ILE A 14 13.31 -12.22 -0.66
CA ILE A 14 12.98 -12.78 -0.41
C ILE A 14 12.85 -13.76 -0.45
N LEU A 15 13.24 -13.61 -0.50
CA LEU A 15 13.05 -14.43 -0.48
C LEU A 15 12.70 -15.36 -0.47
N VAL A 16 12.65 -15.04 -0.45
CA VAL A 16 12.18 -15.88 -0.39
C VAL A 16 11.95 -16.78 -0.52
N PRO A 17 12.04 -16.83 -0.59
CA PRO A 17 11.72 -17.72 -0.61
C PRO A 17 11.55 -18.51 -0.92
N VAL A 18 11.68 -18.33 -1.15
CA VAL A 18 11.25 -19.11 -1.35
C VAL A 18 11.08 -20.00 -1.40
N GLY A 19 11.39 -19.98 -1.52
CA GLY A 19 10.93 -20.78 -1.34
C GLY A 19 10.49 -21.48 -1.24
N GLY A 20 10.39 -21.28 -1.15
CA GLY A 20 9.70 -21.82 -0.81
C GLY A 20 9.05 -22.29 -1.17
N VAL A 21 8.90 -21.89 -1.58
CA VAL A 21 8.08 -22.26 -1.66
C VAL A 21 7.75 -23.16 -1.93
N SER A 22 8.04 -23.28 -2.35
CA SER A 22 7.54 -24.14 -2.54
C SER A 22 7.19 -25.09 -2.14
N SER A 23 7.27 -25.10 -1.81
CA SER A 23 6.79 -25.99 -1.38
C SER A 23 5.84 -26.16 -0.90
N PHE A 24 5.35 -25.76 -0.79
CA PHE A 24 4.35 -25.92 -0.28
C PHE A 24 3.55 -26.67 -0.82
N LYS A 25 3.90 -27.14 -1.26
CA LYS A 25 3.29 -27.75 -1.62
C LYS A 25 2.50 -28.32 -1.48
N LEU A 26 2.40 -28.12 -1.46
CA LEU A 26 1.62 -28.48 -1.26
C LEU A 26 0.82 -28.80 -0.99
N CYS A 27 0.73 -28.43 -0.89
CA CYS A 27 -0.29 -28.67 -0.36
C CYS A 27 -1.48 -28.32 -0.85
N HIS A 28 -2.22 -28.58 -0.69
CA HIS A 28 -3.38 -28.68 -1.33
C HIS A 28 -4.40 -27.68 -0.90
N GLY A 29 -4.94 -27.75 0.26
CA GLY A 29 -5.95 -26.87 0.75
C GLY A 29 -5.49 -25.43 0.81
N VAL A 30 -4.22 -25.25 0.96
CA VAL A 30 -3.64 -23.92 1.00
C VAL A 30 -3.91 -23.13 -0.25
N LEU A 31 -4.07 -23.82 -1.36
CA LEU A 31 -4.30 -23.14 -2.63
C LEU A 31 -5.61 -22.38 -2.67
N LEU A 32 -6.51 -22.65 -1.72
CA LEU A 32 -7.80 -21.96 -1.68
C LEU A 32 -7.67 -20.51 -1.30
N HIS A 33 -6.57 -20.12 -0.64
CA HIS A 33 -6.43 -18.79 -0.10
C HIS A 33 -5.38 -17.95 -0.82
N SER A 34 -4.75 -18.49 -1.82
CA SER A 34 -3.78 -17.78 -2.62
C SER A 34 -4.06 -18.02 -4.08
N ALA A 35 -3.38 -17.25 -4.93
CA ALA A 35 -3.53 -17.44 -6.36
C ALA A 35 -3.09 -18.86 -6.74
N PRO A 36 -3.76 -19.51 -7.69
CA PRO A 36 -3.35 -20.82 -8.15
C PRO A 36 -1.89 -20.79 -8.61
N ARG A 37 -1.18 -21.91 -8.42
CA ARG A 37 0.22 -21.95 -8.77
C ARG A 37 0.47 -21.76 -10.26
N THR A 38 -0.53 -22.06 -11.10
CA THR A 38 -0.43 -21.84 -12.54
C THR A 38 -0.77 -20.40 -12.93
N ALA A 39 -1.29 -19.60 -11.99
CA ALA A 39 -1.67 -18.23 -12.31
C ALA A 39 -0.43 -17.39 -12.53
N MET A 40 -0.49 -16.48 -13.51
CA MET A 40 0.56 -15.52 -13.80
C MET A 40 0.32 -14.19 -13.11
N SER A 41 -0.86 -13.96 -12.54
CA SER A 41 -1.22 -12.67 -11.97
C SER A 41 -2.16 -12.84 -10.79
N GLY A 42 -2.26 -11.79 -10.00
CA GLY A 42 -3.21 -11.67 -8.90
C GLY A 42 -3.73 -10.25 -8.83
N THR A 43 -4.84 -10.05 -8.13
CA THR A 43 -5.47 -8.73 -7.99
C THR A 43 -5.23 -8.18 -6.61
N LEU A 44 -4.72 -6.96 -6.56
CA LEU A 44 -4.47 -6.21 -5.34
C LEU A 44 -5.23 -4.90 -5.38
N TRP A 45 -5.19 -4.17 -4.28
CA TRP A 45 -5.79 -2.85 -4.20
C TRP A 45 -4.73 -1.81 -3.89
N ILE A 46 -4.85 -0.67 -4.56
CA ILE A 46 -4.08 0.53 -4.21
C ILE A 46 -5.05 1.47 -3.52
N VAL A 47 -4.70 1.92 -2.32
CA VAL A 47 -5.45 2.94 -1.60
C VAL A 47 -4.57 4.18 -1.56
N LYS A 48 -5.12 5.31 -2.00
CA LYS A 48 -4.36 6.54 -2.14
C LYS A 48 -4.98 7.65 -1.31
N THR A 49 -4.12 8.42 -0.64
CA THR A 49 -4.51 9.65 0.03
C THR A 49 -3.39 10.68 -0.12
N THR A 50 -3.65 11.92 0.31
CA THR A 50 -2.60 12.93 0.41
C THR A 50 -2.52 13.41 1.85
N LEU A 51 -1.32 13.82 2.27
CA LEU A 51 -1.09 14.41 3.58
C LEU A 51 -0.56 15.84 3.40
N PRO A 52 -0.74 16.70 4.42
CA PRO A 52 -0.32 18.10 4.30
C PRO A 52 1.16 18.25 4.01
N GLY A 53 1.49 19.18 3.11
CA GLY A 53 2.87 19.44 2.77
C GLY A 53 3.69 20.03 3.91
N GLU A 54 3.03 20.57 4.95
CA GLU A 54 3.69 21.09 6.14
C GLU A 54 4.34 19.98 6.97
N MET A 55 3.85 18.76 6.86
CA MET A 55 4.49 17.63 7.54
C MET A 55 5.85 17.39 6.91
N ASN A 56 6.85 17.18 7.76
CA ASN A 56 8.18 16.87 7.24
C ASN A 56 8.28 15.38 6.92
N GLU A 57 9.36 15.00 6.25
CA GLU A 57 9.51 13.63 5.78
C GLU A 57 9.49 12.63 6.93
N ALA A 58 10.06 12.98 8.08
CA ALA A 58 10.07 12.07 9.23
C ALA A 58 8.66 11.83 9.76
N GLU A 59 7.85 12.90 9.83
CA GLU A 59 6.47 12.78 10.29
C GLU A 59 5.65 11.91 9.36
N VAL A 60 5.80 12.12 8.06
CA VAL A 60 5.09 11.32 7.06
C VAL A 60 5.57 9.87 7.11
N GLY A 61 6.88 9.68 7.28
CA GLY A 61 7.44 8.33 7.41
C GLY A 61 6.87 7.59 8.61
N MET A 62 6.71 8.28 9.73
CA MET A 62 6.12 7.67 10.93
C MET A 62 4.64 7.33 10.70
N TRP A 63 3.91 8.20 10.02
CA TRP A 63 2.52 7.93 9.68
C TRP A 63 2.42 6.69 8.80
N CYS A 64 3.26 6.60 7.77
CA CYS A 64 3.29 5.45 6.87
C CYS A 64 3.68 4.17 7.61
N GLN A 65 4.67 4.27 8.51
CA GLN A 65 5.09 3.12 9.29
C GLN A 65 3.94 2.60 10.16
N SER A 66 3.13 3.49 10.73
CA SER A 66 2.01 3.07 11.57
C SER A 66 0.98 2.28 10.77
N ILE A 67 0.83 2.59 9.48
CA ILE A 67 -0.05 1.81 8.59
C ILE A 67 0.50 0.39 8.42
N ILE A 68 1.80 0.27 8.18
CA ILE A 68 2.43 -1.06 8.04
C ILE A 68 2.31 -1.84 9.34
N GLU A 69 2.53 -1.18 10.48
CA GLU A 69 2.47 -1.84 11.78
C GLU A 69 1.07 -2.33 12.13
N SER A 70 0.04 -1.72 11.53
CA SER A 70 -1.34 -2.18 11.73
C SER A 70 -1.66 -3.44 10.94
N ASN A 71 -0.76 -3.89 10.07
CA ASN A 71 -0.95 -5.03 9.18
C ASN A 71 -2.08 -4.84 8.17
N LEU A 72 -2.44 -3.59 7.87
CA LEU A 72 -3.51 -3.30 6.93
C LEU A 72 -2.99 -2.98 5.54
N ALA A 73 -1.69 -2.77 5.39
CA ALA A 73 -1.05 -2.60 4.10
C ALA A 73 0.32 -3.25 4.13
N ALA A 74 0.75 -3.76 3.00
CA ALA A 74 2.04 -4.43 2.90
C ALA A 74 3.16 -3.48 2.49
N CYS A 75 2.81 -2.40 1.80
CA CYS A 75 3.79 -1.46 1.28
C CYS A 75 3.13 -0.09 1.17
N VAL A 76 3.86 0.96 1.52
CA VAL A 76 3.39 2.34 1.41
C VAL A 76 4.47 3.15 0.72
N ASP A 77 4.10 3.81 -0.38
CA ASP A 77 4.98 4.74 -1.07
C ASP A 77 4.58 6.15 -0.70
N MET A 78 5.57 7.04 -0.58
CA MET A 78 5.30 8.45 -0.31
C MET A 78 6.18 9.30 -1.21
N LYS A 79 5.61 10.39 -1.73
CA LYS A 79 6.37 11.34 -2.54
C LYS A 79 5.72 12.71 -2.49
N ARG A 80 6.51 13.75 -2.74
CA ARG A 80 6.00 15.12 -2.83
C ARG A 80 5.27 15.32 -4.15
N VAL A 81 4.13 16.02 -4.09
CA VAL A 81 3.39 16.44 -5.28
C VAL A 81 2.91 17.86 -5.08
N ASN A 82 2.64 18.54 -6.18
CA ASN A 82 1.96 19.83 -6.17
C ASN A 82 0.54 19.59 -6.67
N SER A 83 -0.44 20.04 -5.89
CA SER A 83 -1.85 19.84 -6.20
C SER A 83 -2.48 21.17 -6.55
N VAL A 84 -3.32 21.19 -7.56
CA VAL A 84 -4.12 22.37 -7.93
C VAL A 84 -5.57 21.92 -7.89
N PHE A 85 -6.39 22.65 -7.13
CA PHE A 85 -7.77 22.20 -6.89
C PHE A 85 -8.66 23.41 -6.62
N ARG A 86 -9.97 23.16 -6.66
CA ARG A 86 -10.95 24.18 -6.32
C ARG A 86 -11.42 23.96 -4.89
N TRP A 87 -11.40 25.02 -4.11
CA TRP A 87 -11.89 24.98 -2.74
C TRP A 87 -12.63 26.29 -2.43
N GLU A 88 -13.89 26.16 -2.01
CA GLU A 88 -14.75 27.29 -1.66
C GLU A 88 -14.80 28.35 -2.78
N GLY A 89 -14.93 27.88 -4.01
CA GLY A 89 -15.05 28.74 -5.19
C GLY A 89 -13.74 29.31 -5.71
N GLU A 90 -12.63 29.04 -5.06
CA GLU A 90 -11.31 29.57 -5.41
C GLU A 90 -10.42 28.47 -5.95
N ILE A 91 -9.52 28.83 -6.85
CA ILE A 91 -8.48 27.92 -7.30
C ILE A 91 -7.31 28.03 -6.34
N GLN A 92 -6.94 26.90 -5.77
CA GLN A 92 -5.87 26.79 -4.79
C GLN A 92 -4.79 25.90 -5.32
N ASN A 93 -3.58 26.04 -4.78
CA ASN A 93 -2.54 25.06 -5.01
C ASN A 93 -1.80 24.83 -3.70
N ALA A 94 -1.26 23.64 -3.54
CA ALA A 94 -0.58 23.27 -2.32
C ALA A 94 0.46 22.20 -2.61
N SER A 95 1.53 22.22 -1.84
CA SER A 95 2.45 21.11 -1.79
C SER A 95 1.85 20.06 -0.86
N GLU A 96 1.87 18.81 -1.28
CA GLU A 96 1.31 17.72 -0.49
C GLU A 96 2.21 16.50 -0.59
N TRP A 97 1.94 15.52 0.27
CA TRP A 97 2.54 14.20 0.17
C TRP A 97 1.52 13.26 -0.46
N ASP A 98 1.89 12.60 -1.55
CA ASP A 98 1.07 11.56 -2.16
C ASP A 98 1.43 10.24 -1.52
N ILE A 99 0.43 9.55 -0.97
CA ILE A 99 0.62 8.31 -0.24
C ILE A 99 -0.14 7.22 -0.96
N GLN A 100 0.55 6.16 -1.38
CA GLN A 100 -0.09 5.03 -2.05
C GLN A 100 0.23 3.75 -1.29
N MET A 101 -0.82 3.02 -0.94
CA MET A 101 -0.73 1.83 -0.10
C MET A 101 -1.19 0.62 -0.88
N LYS A 102 -0.39 -0.46 -0.85
CA LYS A 102 -0.76 -1.72 -1.49
C LYS A 102 -1.33 -2.64 -0.43
N THR A 103 -2.53 -3.15 -0.68
CA THR A 103 -3.22 -3.98 0.29
C THR A 103 -4.01 -5.08 -0.38
N SER A 104 -4.47 -6.02 0.43
CA SER A 104 -5.26 -7.15 -0.03
C SER A 104 -6.74 -6.80 -0.03
N GLU A 105 -7.53 -7.60 -0.73
CA GLU A 105 -8.99 -7.48 -0.71
C GLU A 105 -9.52 -7.55 0.72
N SER A 106 -8.96 -8.45 1.53
CA SER A 106 -9.47 -8.68 2.88
C SER A 106 -9.15 -7.54 3.85
N SER A 107 -8.10 -6.77 3.60
CA SER A 107 -7.70 -5.67 4.49
C SER A 107 -8.15 -4.31 4.01
N LYS A 108 -8.60 -4.20 2.76
CA LYS A 108 -8.87 -2.92 2.12
C LYS A 108 -9.86 -2.05 2.90
N ASN A 109 -10.99 -2.61 3.30
CA ASN A 109 -12.03 -1.80 3.93
C ASN A 109 -11.60 -1.28 5.29
N GLU A 110 -10.91 -2.11 6.05
CA GLU A 110 -10.41 -1.69 7.36
C GLU A 110 -9.32 -0.62 7.20
N LEU A 111 -8.48 -0.75 6.19
CA LEU A 111 -7.46 0.26 5.89
C LEU A 111 -8.10 1.60 5.56
N ILE A 112 -9.12 1.60 4.70
CA ILE A 112 -9.83 2.83 4.34
C ILE A 112 -10.43 3.49 5.58
N SER A 113 -11.06 2.69 6.46
CA SER A 113 -11.65 3.21 7.70
C SER A 113 -10.59 3.83 8.61
N LYS A 114 -9.44 3.17 8.74
CA LYS A 114 -8.35 3.69 9.57
C LYS A 114 -7.83 5.02 9.03
N ILE A 115 -7.59 5.09 7.72
CA ILE A 115 -7.11 6.34 7.10
C ILE A 115 -8.13 7.45 7.35
N LYS A 116 -9.40 7.18 7.14
CA LYS A 116 -10.46 8.18 7.30
C LYS A 116 -10.51 8.70 8.73
N SER A 117 -10.37 7.82 9.71
CA SER A 117 -10.49 8.20 11.12
C SER A 117 -9.28 8.97 11.64
N GLU A 118 -8.11 8.79 11.02
CA GLU A 118 -6.85 9.38 11.51
C GLU A 118 -6.34 10.50 10.62
N HIS A 119 -7.10 10.88 9.60
CA HIS A 119 -6.62 11.85 8.62
C HIS A 119 -6.66 13.28 9.20
N PRO A 120 -5.61 14.09 8.95
CA PRO A 120 -5.59 15.47 9.44
C PRO A 120 -6.54 16.41 8.71
N TYR A 121 -6.99 16.07 7.50
CA TYR A 121 -7.96 16.91 6.76
C TYR A 121 -9.38 16.54 7.14
N ASP A 122 -10.29 17.54 7.13
CA ASP A 122 -11.71 17.29 7.35
C ASP A 122 -12.33 16.51 6.20
N VAL A 123 -11.94 16.83 4.97
CA VAL A 123 -12.44 16.15 3.78
C VAL A 123 -11.23 15.64 2.98
N PRO A 124 -10.66 14.51 3.39
CA PRO A 124 -9.47 14.00 2.74
C PRO A 124 -9.79 13.34 1.40
N GLN A 125 -8.84 13.41 0.48
CA GLN A 125 -8.89 12.55 -0.68
C GLN A 125 -8.57 11.12 -0.23
N ILE A 126 -9.51 10.21 -0.40
CA ILE A 126 -9.27 8.79 -0.17
C ILE A 126 -9.90 8.07 -1.36
N VAL A 127 -9.08 7.55 -2.23
CA VAL A 127 -9.54 6.84 -3.41
C VAL A 127 -8.84 5.50 -3.49
N TRP A 128 -9.44 4.55 -4.19
CA TRP A 128 -8.83 3.23 -4.31
C TRP A 128 -9.25 2.59 -5.63
N TRP A 129 -8.40 1.70 -6.11
CA TRP A 129 -8.65 0.96 -7.34
C TRP A 129 -7.91 -0.36 -7.29
N SER A 130 -8.40 -1.34 -8.05
CA SER A 130 -7.74 -2.62 -8.12
C SER A 130 -6.68 -2.60 -9.21
N VAL A 131 -5.63 -3.39 -9.00
CA VAL A 131 -4.57 -3.55 -9.98
C VAL A 131 -4.23 -5.02 -10.11
N VAL A 132 -3.69 -5.38 -11.26
CA VAL A 132 -3.20 -6.72 -11.51
C VAL A 132 -1.69 -6.71 -11.26
N SER A 133 -1.21 -7.69 -10.53
CA SER A 133 0.20 -7.83 -10.21
C SER A 133 0.69 -9.22 -10.60
N THR A 134 2.01 -9.42 -10.54
CA THR A 134 2.53 -10.77 -10.64
C THR A 134 2.01 -11.59 -9.45
N VAL A 135 1.92 -12.90 -9.63
CA VAL A 135 1.43 -13.75 -8.54
C VAL A 135 2.39 -13.72 -7.36
N GLU A 136 3.68 -13.58 -7.61
CA GLU A 136 4.67 -13.51 -6.53
C GLU A 136 4.44 -12.30 -5.65
N TYR A 137 4.23 -11.13 -6.25
CA TYR A 137 3.96 -9.92 -5.48
C TYR A 137 2.62 -10.00 -4.77
N TYR A 138 1.61 -10.55 -5.46
CA TYR A 138 0.29 -10.77 -4.88
C TYR A 138 0.41 -11.61 -3.59
N ASN A 139 1.12 -12.72 -3.66
CA ASN A 139 1.28 -13.58 -2.50
C ASN A 139 2.03 -12.88 -1.37
N TRP A 140 3.02 -12.08 -1.71
CA TRP A 140 3.77 -11.32 -0.70
C TRP A 140 2.87 -10.31 0.01
N VAL A 141 1.98 -9.63 -0.73
CA VAL A 141 1.06 -8.67 -0.13
C VAL A 141 0.05 -9.35 0.79
N GLN A 142 -0.35 -10.58 0.48
CA GLN A 142 -1.29 -11.32 1.35
C GLN A 142 -0.67 -11.64 2.70
N GLY A 143 0.64 -11.75 2.79
CA GLY A 143 1.34 -11.98 4.04
C GLY A 143 1.70 -13.45 4.30
#